data_fa1342865243510d215c367d9ec140d1
#
_entry.id   fa1342865243510d215c367d9ec140d1
#
_cell.length_a   1.000
_cell.length_b   1.000
_cell.length_c   1.000
_cell.angle_alpha   90.00
_cell.angle_beta   90.00
_cell.angle_gamma   90.00
#
_symmetry.space_group_name_H-M   'P 1'
#
loop_
_entity.id
_entity.type
_entity.pdbx_description
1 polymer ?
#
loop_
_entity_poly.entity_id
_entity_poly.type
_entity_poly.pdbx_seq_one_letter_code
_entity_poly.pdbx_strand_id
1 'polypeptide(L)'
;MPVIEAVRADITTLEVDAVVNAANSSLSGGGGVDGAIHNAAGRSELQAACAELGGCNPGDAKATSGFMLKARFIIHTVGPVWRGGFRGEGEILATCYRRSLEVADELGARSVAFPAISTGAFGYPPDAAARVAVDSVRYADTAVEKVFLVAADTDTYELYRRMLTIKL
;
A
#
# COMPACT_ATOMS: atom_id res chain seq x y z
N MET A 1 -10.58 12.47 9.63
CA MET A 1 -9.23 12.39 9.01
C MET A 1 -8.36 11.43 9.80
N PRO A 2 -7.70 10.48 9.15
CA PRO A 2 -6.82 9.57 9.88
C PRO A 2 -5.60 10.29 10.44
N VAL A 3 -5.07 9.78 11.54
CA VAL A 3 -3.74 10.15 12.01
C VAL A 3 -2.73 9.42 11.12
N ILE A 4 -1.78 10.14 10.55
CA ILE A 4 -0.79 9.59 9.63
C ILE A 4 0.58 9.61 10.31
N GLU A 5 1.25 8.47 10.33
CA GLU A 5 2.58 8.34 10.90
C GLU A 5 3.53 7.68 9.91
N ALA A 6 4.68 8.30 9.68
CA ALA A 6 5.75 7.68 8.93
C ALA A 6 6.55 6.77 9.85
N VAL A 7 6.84 5.55 9.40
CA VAL A 7 7.66 4.60 10.14
C VAL A 7 8.66 3.93 9.20
N ARG A 8 9.86 3.67 9.71
CA ARG A 8 10.84 2.82 9.03
C ARG A 8 10.78 1.45 9.68
N ALA A 9 10.22 0.48 8.97
CA ALA A 9 9.97 -0.84 9.54
C ALA A 9 9.80 -1.89 8.44
N ASP A 10 9.82 -3.15 8.84
CA ASP A 10 9.35 -4.25 8.01
C ASP A 10 7.83 -4.31 8.15
N ILE A 11 7.12 -4.04 7.06
CA ILE A 11 5.65 -3.95 7.06
C ILE A 11 4.99 -5.26 7.52
N THR A 12 5.67 -6.40 7.31
CA THR A 12 5.12 -7.72 7.69
C THR A 12 5.06 -7.94 9.20
N THR A 13 5.73 -7.10 9.98
CA THR A 13 5.78 -7.22 11.45
C THR A 13 4.76 -6.34 12.18
N LEU A 14 4.05 -5.47 11.46
CA LEU A 14 3.18 -4.48 12.08
C LEU A 14 1.86 -5.07 12.55
N GLU A 15 1.44 -4.66 13.74
CA GLU A 15 0.14 -5.02 14.31
C GLU A 15 -0.90 -3.98 13.91
N VAL A 16 -1.45 -4.14 12.72
CA VAL A 16 -2.49 -3.28 12.17
C VAL A 16 -3.65 -4.16 11.69
N ASP A 17 -4.81 -3.56 11.45
CA ASP A 17 -5.95 -4.32 10.93
C ASP A 17 -5.70 -4.78 9.51
N ALA A 18 -5.14 -3.93 8.66
CA ALA A 18 -4.85 -4.27 7.27
C ALA A 18 -3.47 -3.77 6.86
N VAL A 19 -2.76 -4.63 6.13
CA VAL A 19 -1.51 -4.30 5.45
C VAL A 19 -1.81 -4.20 3.96
N VAL A 20 -1.35 -3.13 3.32
CA VAL A 20 -1.48 -2.98 1.87
C VAL A 20 -0.27 -3.61 1.20
N ASN A 21 -0.51 -4.40 0.17
CA ASN A 21 0.50 -5.03 -0.66
C ASN A 21 0.59 -4.31 -2.00
N ALA A 22 1.81 -4.03 -2.43
CA ALA A 22 2.09 -3.51 -3.77
C ALA A 22 2.20 -4.70 -4.73
N ALA A 23 1.07 -5.10 -5.30
CA ALA A 23 0.94 -6.30 -6.09
C ALA A 23 1.17 -6.05 -7.59
N ASN A 24 1.32 -7.13 -8.35
CA ASN A 24 1.21 -7.10 -9.81
C ASN A 24 -0.24 -7.39 -10.24
N SER A 25 -0.57 -7.13 -11.51
CA SER A 25 -1.94 -7.27 -12.01
C SER A 25 -2.49 -8.70 -11.95
N SER A 26 -1.63 -9.71 -12.03
CA SER A 26 -2.05 -11.12 -11.92
C SER A 26 -2.20 -11.58 -10.45
N LEU A 27 -1.75 -10.78 -9.48
CA LEU A 27 -1.74 -11.12 -8.05
C LEU A 27 -0.96 -12.41 -7.76
N SER A 28 0.04 -12.71 -8.59
CA SER A 28 0.78 -13.97 -8.54
C SER A 28 1.96 -13.96 -7.56
N GLY A 29 2.19 -12.82 -6.91
CA GLY A 29 3.38 -12.63 -6.08
C GLY A 29 4.58 -12.24 -6.93
N GLY A 30 5.52 -11.57 -6.32
CA GLY A 30 6.75 -11.12 -6.99
C GLY A 30 7.86 -10.95 -5.97
N GLY A 31 8.80 -10.06 -6.27
CA GLY A 31 9.88 -9.71 -5.35
C GLY A 31 9.52 -8.52 -4.46
N GLY A 32 10.52 -7.96 -3.79
CA GLY A 32 10.35 -6.80 -2.94
C GLY A 32 9.32 -7.03 -1.83
N VAL A 33 8.50 -6.01 -1.54
CA VAL A 33 7.50 -6.09 -0.47
C VAL A 33 6.43 -7.15 -0.77
N ASP A 34 6.06 -7.34 -2.03
CA ASP A 34 5.10 -8.37 -2.45
C ASP A 34 5.60 -9.76 -2.05
N GLY A 35 6.84 -10.07 -2.38
CA GLY A 35 7.46 -11.34 -1.99
C GLY A 35 7.56 -11.50 -0.47
N ALA A 36 7.92 -10.44 0.24
CA ALA A 36 8.02 -10.47 1.70
C ALA A 36 6.66 -10.74 2.35
N ILE A 37 5.60 -10.11 1.88
CA ILE A 37 4.25 -10.32 2.38
C ILE A 37 3.78 -11.75 2.09
N HIS A 38 4.01 -12.25 0.87
CA HIS A 38 3.66 -13.63 0.51
C HIS A 38 4.37 -14.64 1.41
N ASN A 39 5.67 -14.45 1.63
CA ASN A 39 6.44 -15.36 2.49
C ASN A 39 5.97 -15.34 3.94
N ALA A 40 5.71 -14.16 4.48
CA ALA A 40 5.30 -13.99 5.87
C ALA A 40 3.87 -14.48 6.13
N ALA A 41 2.97 -14.30 5.16
CA ALA A 41 1.58 -14.74 5.27
C ALA A 41 1.41 -16.25 5.10
N GLY A 42 2.32 -16.89 4.39
CA GLY A 42 2.21 -18.28 3.96
C GLY A 42 1.92 -18.32 2.47
N ARG A 43 2.97 -18.57 1.68
CA ARG A 43 2.92 -18.38 0.22
C ARG A 43 1.81 -19.20 -0.45
N SER A 44 1.65 -20.48 -0.06
CA SER A 44 0.66 -21.35 -0.69
C SER A 44 -0.76 -20.88 -0.43
N GLU A 45 -1.08 -20.56 0.81
CA GLU A 45 -2.41 -20.12 1.22
C GLU A 45 -2.76 -18.77 0.59
N LEU A 46 -1.82 -17.83 0.61
CA LEU A 46 -2.07 -16.51 0.04
C LEU A 46 -2.21 -16.58 -1.48
N GLN A 47 -1.37 -17.36 -2.17
CA GLN A 47 -1.50 -17.52 -3.62
C GLN A 47 -2.82 -18.14 -4.03
N ALA A 48 -3.31 -19.12 -3.27
CA ALA A 48 -4.61 -19.73 -3.54
C ALA A 48 -5.74 -18.69 -3.39
N ALA A 49 -5.69 -17.86 -2.35
CA ALA A 49 -6.68 -16.81 -2.15
C ALA A 49 -6.60 -15.74 -3.25
N CYS A 50 -5.40 -15.34 -3.64
CA CYS A 50 -5.20 -14.37 -4.73
C CYS A 50 -5.71 -14.91 -6.08
N ALA A 51 -5.50 -16.19 -6.35
CA ALA A 51 -5.98 -16.81 -7.60
C ALA A 51 -7.51 -16.70 -7.73
N GLU A 52 -8.23 -16.83 -6.64
CA GLU A 52 -9.70 -16.70 -6.63
C GLU A 52 -10.17 -15.29 -6.97
N LEU A 53 -9.33 -14.27 -6.75
CA LEU A 53 -9.68 -12.88 -7.05
C LEU A 53 -9.64 -12.59 -8.56
N GLY A 54 -8.95 -13.40 -9.36
CA GLY A 54 -8.94 -13.25 -10.82
C GLY A 54 -8.15 -12.06 -11.35
N GLY A 55 -7.16 -11.58 -10.59
CA GLY A 55 -6.36 -10.43 -10.98
C GLY A 55 -6.89 -9.11 -10.41
N CYS A 56 -6.17 -8.03 -10.70
CA CYS A 56 -6.52 -6.69 -10.22
C CYS A 56 -5.94 -5.66 -11.19
N ASN A 57 -6.75 -4.69 -11.60
CA ASN A 57 -6.32 -3.64 -12.52
C ASN A 57 -5.47 -2.59 -11.80
N PRO A 58 -4.53 -1.91 -12.51
CA PRO A 58 -3.83 -0.78 -11.93
C PRO A 58 -4.81 0.26 -11.36
N GLY A 59 -4.54 0.71 -10.15
CA GLY A 59 -5.38 1.67 -9.43
C GLY A 59 -6.48 1.03 -8.58
N ASP A 60 -6.79 -0.25 -8.79
CA ASP A 60 -7.79 -0.96 -8.00
C ASP A 60 -7.16 -1.65 -6.78
N ALA A 61 -7.98 -2.19 -5.91
CA ALA A 61 -7.55 -2.90 -4.71
C ALA A 61 -8.53 -4.02 -4.38
N LYS A 62 -8.01 -5.16 -3.94
CA LYS A 62 -8.79 -6.34 -3.55
C LYS A 62 -8.20 -6.95 -2.29
N ALA A 63 -9.04 -7.45 -1.40
CA ALA A 63 -8.61 -7.95 -0.11
C ALA A 63 -8.59 -9.47 -0.03
N THR A 64 -7.65 -9.97 0.78
CA THR A 64 -7.62 -11.35 1.26
C THR A 64 -7.45 -11.35 2.78
N SER A 65 -7.55 -12.52 3.40
CA SER A 65 -7.10 -12.71 4.78
C SER A 65 -5.60 -12.42 4.89
N GLY A 66 -5.15 -12.03 6.08
CA GLY A 66 -3.74 -11.90 6.41
C GLY A 66 -3.02 -13.20 6.70
N PHE A 67 -3.74 -14.31 6.84
CA PHE A 67 -3.20 -15.62 7.18
C PHE A 67 -2.25 -15.57 8.38
N MET A 68 -0.96 -15.84 8.20
CA MET A 68 0.02 -15.87 9.30
C MET A 68 0.56 -14.49 9.69
N LEU A 69 0.18 -13.42 8.97
CA LEU A 69 0.55 -12.07 9.40
C LEU A 69 -0.18 -11.69 10.68
N LYS A 70 0.39 -10.73 11.42
CA LYS A 70 -0.31 -10.13 12.55
C LYS A 70 -1.53 -9.33 12.10
N ALA A 71 -1.48 -8.75 10.90
CA ALA A 71 -2.60 -8.05 10.29
C ALA A 71 -3.72 -9.04 9.94
N ARG A 72 -4.95 -8.63 10.18
CA ARG A 72 -6.13 -9.46 9.87
C ARG A 72 -6.36 -9.60 8.37
N PHE A 73 -6.04 -8.56 7.61
CA PHE A 73 -6.30 -8.50 6.17
C PHE A 73 -5.08 -8.02 5.42
N ILE A 74 -4.99 -8.46 4.15
CA ILE A 74 -4.06 -7.89 3.17
C ILE A 74 -4.92 -7.24 2.09
N ILE A 75 -4.64 -5.98 1.78
CA ILE A 75 -5.28 -5.26 0.68
C ILE A 75 -4.26 -5.18 -0.45
N HIS A 76 -4.52 -5.89 -1.54
CA HIS A 76 -3.63 -5.93 -2.70
C HIS A 76 -4.02 -4.81 -3.66
N THR A 77 -3.13 -3.87 -3.89
CA THR A 77 -3.33 -2.79 -4.87
C THR A 77 -2.22 -2.83 -5.91
N VAL A 78 -2.54 -2.45 -7.12
CA VAL A 78 -1.61 -2.51 -8.25
C VAL A 78 -1.27 -1.09 -8.67
N GLY A 79 -0.04 -0.67 -8.36
CA GLY A 79 0.45 0.64 -8.72
C GLY A 79 0.85 0.73 -10.18
N PRO A 80 1.03 1.95 -10.70
CA PRO A 80 1.47 2.14 -12.08
C PRO A 80 2.96 1.87 -12.23
N VAL A 81 3.35 1.41 -13.42
CA VAL A 81 4.75 1.43 -13.85
C VAL A 81 5.07 2.86 -14.31
N TRP A 82 6.18 3.41 -13.82
CA TRP A 82 6.59 4.76 -14.20
C TRP A 82 7.07 4.79 -15.65
N ARG A 83 6.50 5.69 -16.44
CA ARG A 83 6.84 5.88 -17.85
C ARG A 83 7.00 7.36 -18.19
N GLY A 84 7.61 8.13 -17.27
CA GLY A 84 7.92 9.53 -17.46
C GLY A 84 6.91 10.52 -16.89
N GLY A 85 5.79 10.06 -16.34
CA GLY A 85 4.80 10.93 -15.70
C GLY A 85 3.73 11.51 -16.61
N PHE A 86 3.69 11.10 -17.89
CA PHE A 86 2.76 11.64 -18.87
C PHE A 86 1.63 10.67 -19.26
N ARG A 87 1.52 9.54 -18.54
CA ARG A 87 0.53 8.50 -18.83
C ARG A 87 -0.48 8.31 -17.70
N GLY A 88 -0.72 9.36 -16.92
CA GLY A 88 -1.67 9.30 -15.82
C GLY A 88 -1.19 8.55 -14.58
N GLU A 89 0.12 8.32 -14.44
CA GLU A 89 0.67 7.56 -13.32
C GLU A 89 0.30 8.17 -11.97
N GLY A 90 0.33 9.51 -11.85
CA GLY A 90 -0.04 10.18 -10.61
C GLY A 90 -1.48 9.91 -10.20
N GLU A 91 -2.41 9.95 -11.14
CA GLU A 91 -3.82 9.63 -10.90
C GLU A 91 -4.01 8.17 -10.49
N ILE A 92 -3.34 7.25 -11.19
CA ILE A 92 -3.42 5.82 -10.89
C ILE A 92 -2.88 5.55 -9.48
N LEU A 93 -1.73 6.14 -9.13
CA LEU A 93 -1.14 5.97 -7.81
C LEU A 93 -2.05 6.54 -6.72
N ALA A 94 -2.60 7.73 -6.93
CA ALA A 94 -3.56 8.32 -5.98
C ALA A 94 -4.78 7.41 -5.79
N THR A 95 -5.28 6.82 -6.87
CA THR A 95 -6.41 5.89 -6.80
C THR A 95 -6.06 4.64 -6.01
N CYS A 96 -4.81 4.14 -6.10
CA CYS A 96 -4.37 3.02 -5.27
C CYS A 96 -4.57 3.30 -3.77
N TYR A 97 -4.17 4.48 -3.32
CA TYR A 97 -4.34 4.86 -1.92
C TYR A 97 -5.81 5.01 -1.53
N ARG A 98 -6.58 5.74 -2.36
CA ARG A 98 -8.02 5.94 -2.08
C ARG A 98 -8.78 4.63 -2.10
N ARG A 99 -8.57 3.81 -3.12
CA ARG A 99 -9.28 2.53 -3.27
C ARG A 99 -8.92 1.57 -2.14
N SER A 100 -7.66 1.55 -1.72
CA SER A 100 -7.23 0.74 -0.58
C SER A 100 -7.95 1.16 0.71
N LEU A 101 -8.12 2.45 0.94
CA LEU A 101 -8.87 2.95 2.10
C LEU A 101 -10.35 2.63 2.01
N GLU A 102 -10.95 2.67 0.82
CA GLU A 102 -12.34 2.24 0.61
C GLU A 102 -12.51 0.76 0.96
N VAL A 103 -11.60 -0.09 0.53
CA VAL A 103 -11.62 -1.52 0.85
C VAL A 103 -11.44 -1.72 2.36
N ALA A 104 -10.54 -0.97 2.99
CA ALA A 104 -10.36 -1.00 4.44
C ALA A 104 -11.64 -0.64 5.17
N ASP A 105 -12.37 0.38 4.69
CA ASP A 105 -13.66 0.77 5.26
C ASP A 105 -14.69 -0.35 5.13
N GLU A 106 -14.77 -1.01 3.99
CA GLU A 106 -15.65 -2.16 3.77
C GLU A 106 -15.35 -3.30 4.73
N LEU A 107 -14.07 -3.49 5.08
CA LEU A 107 -13.63 -4.53 6.01
C LEU A 107 -13.78 -4.13 7.49
N GLY A 108 -14.10 -2.88 7.76
CA GLY A 108 -14.13 -2.35 9.12
C GLY A 108 -12.74 -2.16 9.74
N ALA A 109 -11.70 -2.07 8.92
CA ALA A 109 -10.34 -1.85 9.39
C ALA A 109 -10.17 -0.42 9.89
N ARG A 110 -9.56 -0.25 11.06
CA ARG A 110 -9.34 1.07 11.65
C ARG A 110 -7.89 1.51 11.58
N SER A 111 -6.97 0.58 11.34
CA SER A 111 -5.55 0.86 11.15
C SER A 111 -5.06 0.17 9.88
N VAL A 112 -4.31 0.92 9.08
CA VAL A 112 -3.82 0.46 7.77
C VAL A 112 -2.35 0.85 7.63
N ALA A 113 -1.53 -0.06 7.14
CA ALA A 113 -0.13 0.20 6.83
C ALA A 113 0.07 0.11 5.31
N PHE A 114 0.66 1.15 4.73
CA PHE A 114 0.97 1.23 3.30
C PHE A 114 2.47 1.11 3.05
N PRO A 115 2.90 0.31 2.07
CA PRO A 115 4.27 0.36 1.57
C PRO A 115 4.43 1.56 0.63
N ALA A 116 5.66 1.83 0.19
CA ALA A 116 5.93 2.86 -0.82
C ALA A 116 5.59 2.33 -2.21
N ILE A 117 4.33 2.39 -2.57
CA ILE A 117 3.78 1.80 -3.80
C ILE A 117 4.49 2.35 -5.04
N SER A 118 4.84 1.46 -5.98
CA SER A 118 5.48 1.73 -7.28
C SER A 118 6.92 2.24 -7.23
N THR A 119 7.54 2.39 -6.06
CA THR A 119 8.91 2.95 -5.95
C THR A 119 10.01 1.90 -6.10
N GLY A 120 9.67 0.63 -6.14
CA GLY A 120 10.63 -0.45 -6.40
C GLY A 120 10.87 -0.65 -7.89
N ALA A 121 10.63 -1.88 -8.38
CA ALA A 121 10.85 -2.25 -9.78
C ALA A 121 10.04 -1.40 -10.77
N PHE A 122 8.90 -0.85 -10.36
CA PHE A 122 8.07 0.00 -11.23
C PHE A 122 8.67 1.39 -11.46
N GLY A 123 9.68 1.78 -10.70
CA GLY A 123 10.52 2.94 -10.99
C GLY A 123 9.91 4.32 -10.76
N TYR A 124 8.81 4.42 -10.03
CA TYR A 124 8.23 5.73 -9.70
C TYR A 124 9.22 6.54 -8.85
N PRO A 125 9.49 7.81 -9.21
CA PRO A 125 10.42 8.62 -8.41
C PRO A 125 9.94 8.73 -6.95
N PRO A 126 10.81 8.45 -5.96
CA PRO A 126 10.39 8.37 -4.57
C PRO A 126 9.76 9.64 -4.00
N ASP A 127 10.28 10.81 -4.36
CA ASP A 127 9.77 12.08 -3.87
C ASP A 127 8.37 12.38 -4.43
N ALA A 128 8.17 12.16 -5.73
CA ALA A 128 6.86 12.32 -6.36
C ALA A 128 5.84 11.31 -5.80
N ALA A 129 6.26 10.06 -5.61
CA ALA A 129 5.41 9.02 -5.04
C ALA A 129 5.02 9.33 -3.59
N ALA A 130 5.96 9.83 -2.79
CA ALA A 130 5.68 10.19 -1.40
C ALA A 130 4.67 11.33 -1.30
N ARG A 131 4.74 12.31 -2.20
CA ARG A 131 3.75 13.39 -2.23
C ARG A 131 2.36 12.87 -2.54
N VAL A 132 2.23 11.98 -3.52
CA VAL A 132 0.94 11.36 -3.85
C VAL A 132 0.40 10.58 -2.64
N ALA A 133 1.25 9.82 -1.98
CA ALA A 133 0.85 9.03 -0.81
C ALA A 133 0.30 9.94 0.31
N VAL A 134 1.07 10.94 0.70
CA VAL A 134 0.68 11.85 1.79
C VAL A 134 -0.59 12.60 1.45
N ASP A 135 -0.67 13.19 0.25
CA ASP A 135 -1.85 13.97 -0.15
C ASP A 135 -3.09 13.09 -0.26
N SER A 136 -2.97 11.89 -0.85
CA SER A 136 -4.10 10.99 -1.02
C SER A 136 -4.69 10.54 0.31
N VAL A 137 -3.84 10.20 1.28
CA VAL A 137 -4.30 9.75 2.60
C VAL A 137 -4.82 10.94 3.41
N ARG A 138 -4.14 12.07 3.36
CA ARG A 138 -4.53 13.28 4.12
C ARG A 138 -5.92 13.76 3.76
N TYR A 139 -6.29 13.69 2.48
CA TYR A 139 -7.57 14.18 1.99
C TYR A 139 -8.61 13.08 1.75
N ALA A 140 -8.31 11.85 2.16
CA ALA A 140 -9.26 10.75 1.99
C ALA A 140 -10.47 10.91 2.91
N ASP A 141 -11.65 10.61 2.36
CA ASP A 141 -12.86 10.44 3.14
C ASP A 141 -12.95 8.97 3.56
N THR A 142 -12.54 8.69 4.79
CA THR A 142 -12.41 7.31 5.29
C THR A 142 -12.69 7.24 6.78
N ALA A 143 -13.22 6.10 7.21
CA ALA A 143 -13.40 5.77 8.63
C ALA A 143 -12.13 5.20 9.27
N VAL A 144 -11.07 4.97 8.50
CA VAL A 144 -9.76 4.52 9.03
C VAL A 144 -9.23 5.59 9.98
N GLU A 145 -8.82 5.19 11.17
CA GLU A 145 -8.39 6.12 12.22
C GLU A 145 -6.89 6.38 12.19
N LYS A 146 -6.10 5.37 11.81
CA LYS A 146 -4.64 5.44 11.81
C LYS A 146 -4.07 4.84 10.53
N VAL A 147 -3.20 5.59 9.88
CA VAL A 147 -2.45 5.13 8.69
C VAL A 147 -0.96 5.23 8.99
N PHE A 148 -0.25 4.13 8.75
CA PHE A 148 1.21 4.10 8.74
C PHE A 148 1.70 4.13 7.31
N LEU A 149 2.56 5.11 7.00
CA LEU A 149 3.31 5.13 5.74
C LEU A 149 4.66 4.49 6.04
N VAL A 150 4.85 3.26 5.56
CA VAL A 150 5.98 2.42 5.93
C VAL A 150 7.08 2.54 4.88
N ALA A 151 8.26 2.96 5.33
CA ALA A 151 9.45 3.05 4.50
C ALA A 151 10.39 1.89 4.81
N ALA A 152 10.96 1.29 3.76
CA ALA A 152 11.98 0.26 3.91
C ALA A 152 13.38 0.86 4.07
N ASP A 153 13.57 2.13 3.70
CA ASP A 153 14.84 2.82 3.76
C ASP A 153 14.72 4.19 4.42
N THR A 154 15.87 4.76 4.78
CA THR A 154 15.94 6.05 5.47
C THR A 154 15.48 7.21 4.58
N ASP A 155 15.84 7.19 3.30
CA ASP A 155 15.50 8.29 2.38
C ASP A 155 13.99 8.42 2.21
N THR A 156 13.28 7.35 2.00
CA THR A 156 11.82 7.35 1.89
C THR A 156 11.16 7.78 3.20
N TYR A 157 11.69 7.32 4.33
CA TYR A 157 11.21 7.72 5.64
C TYR A 157 11.32 9.24 5.84
N GLU A 158 12.48 9.83 5.50
CA GLU A 158 12.69 11.26 5.61
C GLU A 158 11.78 12.07 4.67
N LEU A 159 11.50 11.55 3.48
CA LEU A 159 10.55 12.17 2.55
C LEU A 159 9.15 12.24 3.17
N TYR A 160 8.66 11.15 3.74
CA TYR A 160 7.35 11.13 4.40
C TYR A 160 7.31 12.11 5.58
N ARG A 161 8.35 12.10 6.42
CA ARG A 161 8.41 12.99 7.58
C ARG A 161 8.33 14.45 7.18
N ARG A 162 9.11 14.85 6.18
CA ARG A 162 9.09 16.23 5.69
C ARG A 162 7.72 16.63 5.17
N MET A 163 7.10 15.79 4.39
CA MET A 163 5.78 16.08 3.81
C MET A 163 4.68 16.13 4.85
N LEU A 164 4.75 15.30 5.88
CA LEU A 164 3.78 15.31 6.97
C LEU A 164 3.90 16.55 7.86
N THR A 165 5.05 17.21 7.91
CA THR A 165 5.22 18.44 8.68
C THR A 165 4.73 19.67 7.95
N ILE A 166 4.50 19.60 6.63
CA ILE A 166 3.94 20.71 5.86
C ILE A 166 2.44 20.79 6.17
N LYS A 167 2.04 21.90 6.79
CA LYS A 167 0.62 22.19 7.03
C LYS A 167 0.10 23.05 5.89
N LEU A 168 -1.01 22.66 5.36
CA LEU A 168 -1.70 23.43 4.32
C LEU A 168 -2.62 24.47 4.95
#